data_0addc5755078f357aa5b906b6fe1c585
#
_entry.id   0addc5755078f357aa5b906b6fe1c585
#
_cell.length_a   1.000
_cell.length_b   1.000
_cell.length_c   1.000
_cell.angle_alpha   90.00
_cell.angle_beta   90.00
_cell.angle_gamma   90.00
#
_symmetry.space_group_name_H-M   'P 1'
#
loop_
_entity.id
_entity.type
_entity.pdbx_description
1 polymer ?
#
loop_
_entity_poly.entity_id
_entity_poly.type
_entity_poly.pdbx_seq_one_letter_code
_entity_poly.pdbx_strand_id
1 'polypeptide(L)'
;MILAIDVGNTNLVLALGSEAGSVDSVWRISTDAVTSADACSKAIRKTLGTKLEEVDNSVIASVVPAITRHVATAMEGVTGRAPLVVGESGVDLGIAVNIDRPEQAGADRVVNAVGAQVHHQLPAVILDFGTATTLDLVGADGAYEGGIIAPGVALSIEALERAAAQLPKLELRAFGDDLPVLGKNTVAAMESGVFWGYVSMIEGLLARLRSADAPASADMPAIVTGGLAPLFARHLAGAVMVDQDLTVKGLLAIFARNTEARHDEGNDG
;
A
#
# COMPACT_ATOMS: atom_id res chain seq x y z
N MET A 1 0.31 13.51 17.99
CA MET A 1 0.47 12.97 16.61
C MET A 1 0.13 11.47 16.57
N ILE A 2 -0.20 10.95 15.39
CA ILE A 2 -0.55 9.54 15.17
C ILE A 2 0.58 8.89 14.37
N LEU A 3 1.04 7.71 14.79
CA LEU A 3 1.95 6.88 14.01
C LEU A 3 1.14 5.85 13.23
N ALA A 4 1.02 6.07 11.92
CA ALA A 4 0.46 5.10 10.99
C ALA A 4 1.53 4.08 10.60
N ILE A 5 1.21 2.78 10.68
CA ILE A 5 2.14 1.69 10.43
C ILE A 5 1.51 0.72 9.44
N ASP A 6 2.14 0.58 8.28
CA ASP A 6 1.81 -0.44 7.29
C ASP A 6 2.86 -1.56 7.35
N VAL A 7 2.43 -2.76 7.71
CA VAL A 7 3.29 -3.94 7.89
C VAL A 7 3.20 -4.83 6.67
N GLY A 8 4.11 -4.61 5.73
CA GLY A 8 4.29 -5.43 4.53
C GLY A 8 5.26 -6.60 4.73
N ASN A 9 5.28 -7.51 3.75
CA ASN A 9 6.18 -8.68 3.78
C ASN A 9 7.67 -8.29 3.74
N THR A 10 8.01 -7.17 3.13
CA THR A 10 9.41 -6.72 2.94
C THR A 10 9.77 -5.58 3.90
N ASN A 11 8.88 -4.63 4.07
CA ASN A 11 9.11 -3.43 4.88
C ASN A 11 7.91 -3.10 5.75
N LEU A 12 8.18 -2.51 6.92
CA LEU A 12 7.25 -1.69 7.66
C LEU A 12 7.40 -0.24 7.16
N VAL A 13 6.32 0.36 6.74
CA VAL A 13 6.24 1.80 6.48
C VAL A 13 5.68 2.46 7.73
N LEU A 14 6.41 3.43 8.25
CA LEU A 14 6.03 4.22 9.42
C LEU A 14 5.79 5.64 8.96
N ALA A 15 4.67 6.22 9.30
CA ALA A 15 4.38 7.61 8.95
C ALA A 15 3.80 8.36 10.15
N LEU A 16 4.36 9.52 10.45
CA LEU A 16 3.83 10.44 11.44
C LEU A 16 2.81 11.37 10.76
N GLY A 17 1.62 11.44 11.33
CA GLY A 17 0.55 12.26 10.78
C GLY A 17 -0.36 12.84 11.85
N SER A 18 -1.31 13.65 11.43
CA SER A 18 -2.33 14.24 12.27
C SER A 18 -3.70 13.59 12.04
N GLU A 19 -4.64 13.80 12.97
CA GLU A 19 -6.05 13.41 12.82
C GLU A 19 -6.71 14.07 11.61
N ALA A 20 -6.22 15.24 11.19
CA ALA A 20 -6.67 15.92 9.99
C ALA A 20 -6.16 15.27 8.68
N GLY A 21 -5.43 14.15 8.76
CA GLY A 21 -4.94 13.41 7.59
C GLY A 21 -3.66 13.94 6.96
N SER A 22 -3.00 14.94 7.56
CA SER A 22 -1.70 15.40 7.06
C SER A 22 -0.60 14.41 7.40
N VAL A 23 0.30 14.15 6.44
CA VAL A 23 1.49 13.31 6.60
C VAL A 23 2.70 14.23 6.78
N ASP A 24 3.41 14.10 7.91
CA ASP A 24 4.58 14.92 8.24
C ASP A 24 5.89 14.26 7.81
N SER A 25 6.07 13.00 8.14
CA SER A 25 7.31 12.26 7.90
C SER A 25 7.04 10.79 7.66
N VAL A 26 7.83 10.17 6.78
CA VAL A 26 7.71 8.74 6.43
C VAL A 26 9.06 8.05 6.56
N TRP A 27 9.07 6.88 7.19
CA TRP A 27 10.26 6.02 7.32
C TRP A 27 9.95 4.59 6.89
N ARG A 28 11.00 3.83 6.65
CA ARG A 28 10.92 2.40 6.33
C ARG A 28 11.88 1.60 7.19
N ILE A 29 11.41 0.46 7.70
CA ILE A 29 12.19 -0.53 8.44
C ILE A 29 12.01 -1.86 7.73
N SER A 30 13.09 -2.63 7.53
CA SER A 30 12.96 -4.00 6.99
C SER A 30 12.12 -4.86 7.93
N THR A 31 11.18 -5.62 7.38
CA THR A 31 10.34 -6.55 8.14
C THR A 31 11.18 -7.61 8.85
N ASP A 32 12.29 -8.04 8.26
CA ASP A 32 13.24 -8.99 8.85
C ASP A 32 13.89 -8.49 10.16
N ALA A 33 13.89 -7.16 10.39
CA ALA A 33 14.40 -6.60 11.63
C ALA A 33 13.43 -6.76 12.82
N VAL A 34 12.18 -7.15 12.57
CA VAL A 34 11.10 -7.27 13.57
C VAL A 34 10.94 -8.71 14.03
N THR A 35 11.93 -9.23 14.72
CA THR A 35 11.94 -10.61 15.24
C THR A 35 11.23 -10.79 16.58
N SER A 36 10.92 -9.69 17.27
CA SER A 36 10.20 -9.65 18.56
C SER A 36 9.68 -8.23 18.82
N ALA A 37 8.79 -8.07 19.80
CA ALA A 37 8.30 -6.75 20.23
C ALA A 37 9.45 -5.84 20.70
N ASP A 38 10.44 -6.37 21.40
CA ASP A 38 11.61 -5.61 21.85
C ASP A 38 12.49 -5.16 20.68
N ALA A 39 12.75 -6.05 19.70
CA ALA A 39 13.47 -5.71 18.49
C ALA A 39 12.71 -4.62 17.68
N CYS A 40 11.39 -4.75 17.58
CA CYS A 40 10.53 -3.75 16.94
C CYS A 40 10.63 -2.40 17.63
N SER A 41 10.44 -2.36 18.96
CA SER A 41 10.54 -1.14 19.75
C SER A 41 11.90 -0.45 19.59
N LYS A 42 13.00 -1.20 19.62
CA LYS A 42 14.36 -0.68 19.38
C LYS A 42 14.51 -0.11 17.97
N ALA A 43 13.99 -0.80 16.95
CA ALA A 43 14.05 -0.35 15.56
C ALA A 43 13.26 0.95 15.37
N ILE A 44 12.04 1.03 15.92
CA ILE A 44 11.20 2.22 15.86
C ILE A 44 11.88 3.40 16.57
N ARG A 45 12.36 3.21 17.80
CA ARG A 45 13.08 4.25 18.57
C ARG A 45 14.32 4.77 17.83
N LYS A 46 15.09 3.86 17.22
CA LYS A 46 16.26 4.23 16.44
C LYS A 46 15.90 5.04 15.19
N THR A 47 14.79 4.67 14.53
CA THR A 47 14.37 5.26 13.25
C THR A 47 13.69 6.62 13.45
N LEU A 48 12.81 6.76 14.41
CA LEU A 48 12.08 8.01 14.67
C LEU A 48 12.89 9.01 15.53
N GLY A 49 13.81 8.52 16.39
CA GLY A 49 14.57 9.39 17.29
C GLY A 49 13.64 10.22 18.17
N THR A 50 13.88 11.54 18.20
CA THR A 50 13.08 12.50 19.01
C THR A 50 11.63 12.66 18.51
N LYS A 51 11.35 12.36 17.25
CA LYS A 51 9.97 12.38 16.71
C LYS A 51 9.04 11.39 17.42
N LEU A 52 9.60 10.37 18.06
CA LEU A 52 8.80 9.41 18.83
C LEU A 52 8.10 10.04 20.04
N GLU A 53 8.64 11.10 20.59
CA GLU A 53 8.04 11.83 21.72
C GLU A 53 6.75 12.58 21.33
N GLU A 54 6.53 12.78 20.02
CA GLU A 54 5.33 13.41 19.48
C GLU A 54 4.18 12.40 19.25
N VAL A 55 4.45 11.08 19.43
CA VAL A 55 3.49 10.02 19.14
C VAL A 55 2.59 9.76 20.35
N ASP A 56 1.31 10.07 20.23
CA ASP A 56 0.28 9.82 21.25
C ASP A 56 -0.49 8.52 21.01
N ASN A 57 -0.70 8.19 19.74
CA ASN A 57 -1.51 7.05 19.30
C ASN A 57 -0.88 6.36 18.09
N SER A 58 -1.35 5.15 17.79
CA SER A 58 -0.91 4.43 16.59
C SER A 58 -2.03 3.62 15.96
N VAL A 59 -1.95 3.48 14.61
CA VAL A 59 -2.83 2.65 13.79
C VAL A 59 -2.00 1.74 12.92
N ILE A 60 -2.40 0.48 12.82
CA ILE A 60 -1.64 -0.59 12.15
C ILE A 60 -2.51 -1.25 11.09
N ALA A 61 -2.03 -1.30 9.84
CA ALA A 61 -2.45 -2.30 8.86
C ALA A 61 -1.36 -3.35 8.73
N SER A 62 -1.72 -4.61 8.54
CA SER A 62 -0.74 -5.68 8.41
C SER A 62 -1.23 -6.81 7.52
N VAL A 63 -0.34 -7.28 6.65
CA VAL A 63 -0.50 -8.51 5.88
C VAL A 63 0.43 -9.63 6.39
N VAL A 64 1.08 -9.42 7.55
CA VAL A 64 2.02 -10.37 8.17
C VAL A 64 1.59 -10.70 9.60
N PRO A 65 0.65 -11.65 9.83
CA PRO A 65 0.06 -11.93 11.14
C PRO A 65 1.09 -12.24 12.24
N ALA A 66 2.19 -12.90 11.89
CA ALA A 66 3.25 -13.24 12.85
C ALA A 66 3.92 -12.00 13.46
N ILE A 67 4.00 -10.91 12.71
CA ILE A 67 4.68 -9.66 13.09
C ILE A 67 3.70 -8.65 13.70
N THR A 68 2.43 -8.69 13.31
CA THR A 68 1.39 -7.75 13.79
C THR A 68 1.41 -7.64 15.32
N ARG A 69 1.43 -8.78 16.03
CA ARG A 69 1.48 -8.79 17.50
C ARG A 69 2.74 -8.14 18.05
N HIS A 70 3.90 -8.33 17.42
CA HIS A 70 5.14 -7.70 17.87
C HIS A 70 5.08 -6.19 17.73
N VAL A 71 4.53 -5.71 16.60
CA VAL A 71 4.35 -4.27 16.35
C VAL A 71 3.35 -3.68 17.32
N ALA A 72 2.20 -4.33 17.54
CA ALA A 72 1.17 -3.87 18.47
C ALA A 72 1.71 -3.77 19.90
N THR A 73 2.37 -4.82 20.41
CA THR A 73 2.99 -4.81 21.76
C THR A 73 4.09 -3.75 21.86
N ALA A 74 4.90 -3.56 20.82
CA ALA A 74 5.93 -2.53 20.81
C ALA A 74 5.32 -1.13 20.89
N MET A 75 4.25 -0.87 20.15
CA MET A 75 3.57 0.43 20.16
C MET A 75 2.85 0.70 21.48
N GLU A 76 2.18 -0.28 22.06
CA GLU A 76 1.58 -0.16 23.40
C GLU A 76 2.64 0.20 24.45
N GLY A 77 3.81 -0.44 24.38
CA GLY A 77 4.94 -0.14 25.29
C GLY A 77 5.59 1.24 25.03
N VAL A 78 5.42 1.82 23.86
CA VAL A 78 5.94 3.15 23.49
C VAL A 78 4.98 4.26 23.86
N THR A 79 3.69 4.10 23.55
CA THR A 79 2.67 5.16 23.71
C THR A 79 1.88 5.02 25.02
N GLY A 80 1.96 3.87 25.69
CA GLY A 80 1.10 3.54 26.84
C GLY A 80 -0.36 3.27 26.45
N ARG A 81 -0.66 3.16 25.17
CA ARG A 81 -2.00 2.92 24.61
C ARG A 81 -1.98 1.79 23.60
N ALA A 82 -3.02 0.95 23.62
CA ALA A 82 -3.19 -0.07 22.59
C ALA A 82 -3.37 0.58 21.21
N PRO A 83 -2.65 0.10 20.18
CA PRO A 83 -2.84 0.59 18.82
C PRO A 83 -4.21 0.19 18.27
N LEU A 84 -4.74 0.95 17.31
CA LEU A 84 -5.86 0.50 16.50
C LEU A 84 -5.31 -0.42 15.41
N VAL A 85 -5.81 -1.66 15.31
CA VAL A 85 -5.36 -2.62 14.30
C VAL A 85 -6.47 -2.87 13.29
N VAL A 86 -6.21 -2.53 12.04
CA VAL A 86 -7.16 -2.70 10.94
C VAL A 86 -7.49 -4.19 10.76
N GLY A 87 -8.79 -4.49 10.70
CA GLY A 87 -9.30 -5.86 10.58
C GLY A 87 -9.63 -6.52 11.92
N GLU A 88 -9.33 -5.91 13.06
CA GLU A 88 -9.84 -6.36 14.36
C GLU A 88 -11.33 -6.02 14.53
N SER A 89 -11.98 -6.83 15.34
CA SER A 89 -13.40 -6.63 15.66
C SER A 89 -13.67 -5.25 16.27
N GLY A 90 -14.66 -4.54 15.74
CA GLY A 90 -15.04 -3.22 16.23
C GLY A 90 -14.30 -2.05 15.56
N VAL A 91 -13.41 -2.32 14.61
CA VAL A 91 -12.80 -1.26 13.79
C VAL A 91 -13.70 -0.95 12.60
N ASP A 92 -14.23 0.28 12.57
CA ASP A 92 -15.01 0.79 11.44
C ASP A 92 -14.09 1.28 10.33
N LEU A 93 -14.17 0.65 9.17
CA LEU A 93 -13.41 1.02 7.97
C LEU A 93 -14.03 2.22 7.22
N GLY A 94 -15.33 2.46 7.42
CA GLY A 94 -16.08 3.50 6.72
C GLY A 94 -16.38 3.21 5.26
N ILE A 95 -16.10 1.99 4.78
CA ILE A 95 -16.42 1.53 3.43
C ILE A 95 -17.07 0.15 3.48
N ALA A 96 -17.90 -0.14 2.49
CA ALA A 96 -18.36 -1.51 2.24
C ALA A 96 -17.26 -2.31 1.51
N VAL A 97 -17.19 -3.61 1.77
CA VAL A 97 -16.28 -4.55 1.11
C VAL A 97 -17.12 -5.57 0.34
N ASN A 98 -17.32 -5.31 -0.95
CA ASN A 98 -18.25 -6.03 -1.83
C ASN A 98 -17.55 -7.18 -2.58
N ILE A 99 -16.94 -8.09 -1.85
CA ILE A 99 -16.34 -9.31 -2.41
C ILE A 99 -16.96 -10.55 -1.77
N ASP A 100 -16.81 -11.70 -2.40
CA ASP A 100 -17.42 -12.97 -1.96
C ASP A 100 -17.05 -13.33 -0.50
N ARG A 101 -15.86 -12.97 -0.07
CA ARG A 101 -15.32 -13.22 1.27
C ARG A 101 -14.59 -11.99 1.81
N PRO A 102 -15.30 -11.06 2.44
CA PRO A 102 -14.74 -9.81 2.95
C PRO A 102 -13.55 -10.00 3.90
N GLU A 103 -13.56 -11.09 4.68
CA GLU A 103 -12.48 -11.44 5.61
C GLU A 103 -11.15 -11.81 4.92
N GLN A 104 -11.17 -12.05 3.61
CA GLN A 104 -9.97 -12.34 2.81
C GLN A 104 -9.37 -11.11 2.13
N ALA A 105 -10.02 -9.95 2.26
CA ALA A 105 -9.43 -8.70 1.77
C ALA A 105 -8.16 -8.38 2.56
N GLY A 106 -7.05 -8.19 1.87
CA GLY A 106 -5.80 -7.74 2.49
C GLY A 106 -6.00 -6.37 3.14
N ALA A 107 -5.48 -6.19 4.35
CA ALA A 107 -5.64 -4.94 5.08
C ALA A 107 -5.07 -3.74 4.31
N ASP A 108 -3.93 -3.91 3.64
CA ASP A 108 -3.30 -2.91 2.76
C ASP A 108 -4.24 -2.44 1.64
N ARG A 109 -4.94 -3.37 0.98
CA ARG A 109 -5.85 -3.08 -0.13
C ARG A 109 -7.09 -2.32 0.35
N VAL A 110 -7.66 -2.73 1.47
CA VAL A 110 -8.82 -2.06 2.07
C VAL A 110 -8.45 -0.66 2.57
N VAL A 111 -7.30 -0.50 3.20
CA VAL A 111 -6.77 0.80 3.64
C VAL A 111 -6.54 1.73 2.44
N ASN A 112 -5.97 1.22 1.34
CA ASN A 112 -5.82 1.99 0.10
C ASN A 112 -7.19 2.44 -0.44
N ALA A 113 -8.21 1.59 -0.37
CA ALA A 113 -9.57 1.94 -0.80
C ALA A 113 -10.17 3.05 0.07
N VAL A 114 -9.97 3.02 1.39
CA VAL A 114 -10.37 4.12 2.29
C VAL A 114 -9.62 5.41 1.93
N GLY A 115 -8.32 5.34 1.69
CA GLY A 115 -7.53 6.49 1.24
C GLY A 115 -8.06 7.09 -0.05
N ALA A 116 -8.43 6.26 -1.02
CA ALA A 116 -9.02 6.70 -2.27
C ALA A 116 -10.40 7.34 -2.07
N GLN A 117 -11.27 6.73 -1.25
CA GLN A 117 -12.58 7.27 -0.93
C GLN A 117 -12.51 8.68 -0.33
N VAL A 118 -11.56 8.92 0.56
CA VAL A 118 -11.48 10.20 1.29
C VAL A 118 -10.79 11.29 0.45
N HIS A 119 -9.83 10.94 -0.39
CA HIS A 119 -8.94 11.92 -1.01
C HIS A 119 -9.02 12.03 -2.52
N HIS A 120 -9.77 11.15 -3.20
CA HIS A 120 -9.80 11.09 -4.66
C HIS A 120 -11.22 11.04 -5.22
N GLN A 121 -11.33 11.30 -6.52
CA GLN A 121 -12.60 11.11 -7.25
C GLN A 121 -12.85 9.64 -7.54
N LEU A 122 -14.08 9.20 -7.37
CA LEU A 122 -14.54 7.84 -7.60
C LEU A 122 -15.57 7.78 -8.74
N PRO A 123 -15.72 6.65 -9.44
CA PRO A 123 -14.98 5.39 -9.24
C PRO A 123 -13.52 5.51 -9.69
N ALA A 124 -12.63 4.69 -9.09
CA ALA A 124 -11.20 4.69 -9.42
C ALA A 124 -10.61 3.27 -9.34
N VAL A 125 -9.51 3.04 -10.08
CA VAL A 125 -8.64 1.87 -9.87
C VAL A 125 -7.42 2.31 -9.07
N ILE A 126 -7.13 1.63 -7.97
CA ILE A 126 -5.88 1.81 -7.25
C ILE A 126 -4.88 0.81 -7.81
N LEU A 127 -3.73 1.29 -8.23
CA LEU A 127 -2.61 0.50 -8.72
C LEU A 127 -1.46 0.61 -7.72
N ASP A 128 -1.23 -0.46 -6.95
CA ASP A 128 -0.16 -0.51 -5.95
C ASP A 128 1.03 -1.33 -6.47
N PHE A 129 2.20 -0.68 -6.56
CA PHE A 129 3.47 -1.29 -6.94
C PHE A 129 4.28 -1.70 -5.71
N GLY A 130 3.83 -2.76 -5.05
CA GLY A 130 4.47 -3.39 -3.90
C GLY A 130 5.27 -4.65 -4.24
N THR A 131 5.37 -5.56 -3.27
CA THR A 131 5.93 -6.93 -3.46
C THR A 131 5.10 -7.70 -4.48
N ALA A 132 3.78 -7.64 -4.40
CA ALA A 132 2.86 -7.91 -5.50
C ALA A 132 2.47 -6.59 -6.16
N THR A 133 1.94 -6.65 -7.38
CA THR A 133 1.23 -5.51 -7.96
C THR A 133 -0.25 -5.80 -7.92
N THR A 134 -1.01 -4.88 -7.30
CA THR A 134 -2.46 -5.01 -7.23
C THR A 134 -3.15 -3.93 -8.04
N LEU A 135 -4.32 -4.26 -8.59
CA LEU A 135 -5.26 -3.32 -9.18
C LEU A 135 -6.58 -3.50 -8.43
N ASP A 136 -6.97 -2.51 -7.67
CA ASP A 136 -8.13 -2.54 -6.79
C ASP A 136 -9.20 -1.56 -7.24
N LEU A 137 -10.43 -2.04 -7.46
CA LEU A 137 -11.54 -1.22 -7.87
C LEU A 137 -12.28 -0.65 -6.67
N VAL A 138 -12.44 0.66 -6.64
CA VAL A 138 -13.31 1.38 -5.71
C VAL A 138 -14.48 1.95 -6.50
N GLY A 139 -15.69 1.57 -6.12
CA GLY A 139 -16.94 1.98 -6.75
C GLY A 139 -17.26 3.46 -6.54
N ALA A 140 -18.26 3.97 -7.26
CA ALA A 140 -18.69 5.36 -7.14
C ALA A 140 -19.28 5.70 -5.76
N ASP A 141 -19.75 4.71 -5.03
CA ASP A 141 -20.24 4.82 -3.65
C ASP A 141 -19.14 4.69 -2.60
N GLY A 142 -17.89 4.47 -3.03
CA GLY A 142 -16.73 4.28 -2.18
C GLY A 142 -16.50 2.85 -1.70
N ALA A 143 -17.31 1.89 -2.15
CA ALA A 143 -17.14 0.49 -1.78
C ALA A 143 -15.89 -0.12 -2.46
N TYR A 144 -15.20 -1.01 -1.74
CA TYR A 144 -14.17 -1.86 -2.31
C TYR A 144 -14.83 -3.02 -3.08
N GLU A 145 -14.65 -3.05 -4.39
CA GLU A 145 -15.33 -3.99 -5.30
C GLU A 145 -14.46 -5.20 -5.67
N GLY A 146 -13.29 -5.32 -5.08
CA GLY A 146 -12.32 -6.37 -5.42
C GLY A 146 -11.23 -5.88 -6.33
N GLY A 147 -10.45 -6.82 -6.88
CA GLY A 147 -9.32 -6.43 -7.73
C GLY A 147 -8.51 -7.60 -8.26
N ILE A 148 -7.34 -7.27 -8.78
CA ILE A 148 -6.40 -8.18 -9.42
C ILE A 148 -5.10 -8.19 -8.60
N ILE A 149 -4.49 -9.36 -8.44
CA ILE A 149 -3.16 -9.51 -7.87
C ILE A 149 -2.25 -10.12 -8.93
N ALA A 150 -1.18 -9.41 -9.25
CA ALA A 150 -0.16 -9.85 -10.19
C ALA A 150 1.22 -9.93 -9.49
N PRO A 151 2.17 -10.73 -10.03
CA PRO A 151 3.53 -10.72 -9.52
C PRO A 151 4.12 -9.30 -9.56
N GLY A 152 4.80 -8.88 -8.51
CA GLY A 152 5.54 -7.60 -8.51
C GLY A 152 6.78 -7.67 -9.40
N VAL A 153 7.31 -6.51 -9.76
CA VAL A 153 8.47 -6.40 -10.68
C VAL A 153 9.70 -7.12 -10.12
N ALA A 154 10.05 -6.88 -8.86
CA ALA A 154 11.19 -7.53 -8.21
C ALA A 154 11.03 -9.05 -8.19
N LEU A 155 9.84 -9.54 -7.83
CA LEU A 155 9.53 -10.96 -7.84
C LEU A 155 9.65 -11.58 -9.25
N SER A 156 9.21 -10.85 -10.29
CA SER A 156 9.32 -11.29 -11.69
C SER A 156 10.76 -11.39 -12.14
N ILE A 157 11.62 -10.43 -11.75
CA ILE A 157 13.07 -10.45 -12.02
C ILE A 157 13.71 -11.64 -11.32
N GLU A 158 13.46 -11.83 -10.03
CA GLU A 158 13.98 -12.98 -9.28
C GLU A 158 13.57 -14.32 -9.86
N ALA A 159 12.31 -14.44 -10.29
CA ALA A 159 11.81 -15.66 -10.92
C ALA A 159 12.54 -15.95 -12.24
N LEU A 160 12.79 -14.92 -13.06
CA LEU A 160 13.52 -15.03 -14.31
C LEU A 160 14.99 -15.44 -14.08
N GLU A 161 15.67 -14.80 -13.12
CA GLU A 161 17.05 -15.12 -12.74
C GLU A 161 17.17 -16.56 -12.23
N ARG A 162 16.23 -16.99 -11.41
CA ARG A 162 16.22 -18.34 -10.83
C ARG A 162 15.94 -19.43 -11.87
N ALA A 163 15.06 -19.15 -12.83
CA ALA A 163 14.67 -20.12 -13.87
C ALA A 163 15.72 -20.26 -14.97
N ALA A 164 16.58 -19.28 -15.18
CA ALA A 164 17.52 -19.25 -16.30
C ALA A 164 18.95 -18.97 -15.81
N ALA A 165 19.65 -20.06 -15.42
CA ALA A 165 20.98 -20.01 -14.81
C ALA A 165 22.07 -19.26 -15.62
N GLN A 166 21.84 -18.98 -16.89
CA GLN A 166 22.78 -18.24 -17.76
C GLN A 166 22.43 -16.74 -17.87
N LEU A 167 21.29 -16.29 -17.32
CA LEU A 167 20.94 -14.88 -17.37
C LEU A 167 21.71 -14.13 -16.28
N PRO A 168 22.23 -12.94 -16.62
CA PRO A 168 22.87 -12.08 -15.65
C PRO A 168 21.82 -11.52 -14.65
N LYS A 169 22.28 -11.13 -13.46
CA LYS A 169 21.44 -10.40 -12.52
C LYS A 169 21.01 -9.06 -13.11
N LEU A 170 19.74 -8.75 -12.97
CA LEU A 170 19.15 -7.51 -13.40
C LEU A 170 18.87 -6.62 -12.18
N GLU A 171 19.47 -5.44 -12.14
CA GLU A 171 19.16 -4.46 -11.11
C GLU A 171 17.95 -3.62 -11.52
N LEU A 172 16.95 -3.56 -10.64
CA LEU A 172 15.82 -2.67 -10.84
C LEU A 172 16.29 -1.22 -10.65
N ARG A 173 16.35 -0.48 -11.74
CA ARG A 173 16.73 0.94 -11.77
C ARG A 173 15.70 1.77 -12.51
N ALA A 174 15.76 3.08 -12.36
CA ALA A 174 14.97 3.96 -13.21
C ALA A 174 15.43 3.79 -14.67
N PHE A 175 14.54 3.31 -15.51
CA PHE A 175 14.75 3.28 -16.94
C PHE A 175 14.46 4.68 -17.50
N GLY A 176 15.34 5.18 -18.36
CA GLY A 176 15.11 6.43 -19.07
C GLY A 176 13.93 6.29 -20.07
N ASP A 177 13.43 7.43 -20.51
CA ASP A 177 12.36 7.45 -21.54
C ASP A 177 12.80 6.81 -22.87
N ASP A 178 14.10 6.60 -23.03
CA ASP A 178 14.76 6.08 -24.25
C ASP A 178 14.99 4.57 -24.21
N LEU A 179 14.39 3.82 -23.26
CA LEU A 179 14.58 2.38 -23.21
C LEU A 179 14.06 1.74 -24.51
N PRO A 180 14.93 1.18 -25.37
CA PRO A 180 14.51 0.63 -26.64
C PRO A 180 13.70 -0.65 -26.41
N VAL A 181 12.60 -0.80 -27.14
CA VAL A 181 11.78 -2.01 -27.09
C VAL A 181 12.57 -3.25 -27.53
N LEU A 182 13.47 -3.09 -28.51
CA LEU A 182 14.33 -4.18 -28.98
C LEU A 182 15.72 -4.09 -28.36
N GLY A 183 16.01 -4.94 -27.36
CA GLY A 183 17.35 -5.10 -26.79
C GLY A 183 18.31 -5.78 -27.75
N LYS A 184 19.54 -5.27 -27.86
CA LYS A 184 20.58 -5.82 -28.75
C LYS A 184 21.64 -6.67 -28.02
N ASN A 185 21.46 -6.91 -26.74
CA ASN A 185 22.23 -7.85 -25.92
C ASN A 185 21.32 -8.39 -24.81
N THR A 186 21.78 -9.42 -24.09
CA THR A 186 20.97 -10.14 -23.11
C THR A 186 20.41 -9.21 -22.02
N VAL A 187 21.26 -8.30 -21.46
CA VAL A 187 20.82 -7.36 -20.41
C VAL A 187 19.75 -6.41 -20.95
N ALA A 188 20.00 -5.78 -22.11
CA ALA A 188 19.05 -4.86 -22.73
C ALA A 188 17.73 -5.57 -23.12
N ALA A 189 17.81 -6.83 -23.54
CA ALA A 189 16.60 -7.63 -23.82
C ALA A 189 15.81 -7.93 -22.54
N MET A 190 16.48 -8.25 -21.43
CA MET A 190 15.84 -8.46 -20.12
C MET A 190 15.22 -7.15 -19.59
N GLU A 191 15.96 -6.04 -19.62
CA GLU A 191 15.47 -4.73 -19.22
C GLU A 191 14.19 -4.35 -20.00
N SER A 192 14.24 -4.50 -21.32
CA SER A 192 13.08 -4.24 -22.20
C SER A 192 11.89 -5.15 -21.86
N GLY A 193 12.13 -6.45 -21.74
CA GLY A 193 11.08 -7.43 -21.46
C GLY A 193 10.41 -7.21 -20.11
N VAL A 194 11.20 -6.92 -19.07
CA VAL A 194 10.67 -6.60 -17.74
C VAL A 194 9.90 -5.29 -17.78
N PHE A 195 10.48 -4.22 -18.28
CA PHE A 195 9.86 -2.91 -18.24
C PHE A 195 8.61 -2.81 -19.14
N TRP A 196 8.77 -3.03 -20.45
CA TRP A 196 7.65 -2.91 -21.40
C TRP A 196 6.62 -4.02 -21.22
N GLY A 197 7.06 -5.23 -20.86
CA GLY A 197 6.13 -6.31 -20.50
C GLY A 197 5.26 -5.94 -19.30
N TYR A 198 5.85 -5.27 -18.32
CA TYR A 198 5.13 -4.83 -17.13
C TYR A 198 4.15 -3.69 -17.42
N VAL A 199 4.59 -2.65 -18.16
CA VAL A 199 3.72 -1.57 -18.62
C VAL A 199 2.54 -2.13 -19.42
N SER A 200 2.81 -3.01 -20.40
CA SER A 200 1.78 -3.63 -21.23
C SER A 200 0.80 -4.49 -20.43
N MET A 201 1.29 -5.24 -19.44
CA MET A 201 0.44 -6.01 -18.54
C MET A 201 -0.54 -5.09 -17.80
N ILE A 202 -0.05 -4.01 -17.22
CA ILE A 202 -0.86 -3.06 -16.46
C ILE A 202 -1.88 -2.37 -17.37
N GLU A 203 -1.46 -1.84 -18.50
CA GLU A 203 -2.36 -1.20 -19.46
C GLU A 203 -3.45 -2.17 -19.94
N GLY A 204 -3.07 -3.41 -20.24
CA GLY A 204 -4.02 -4.45 -20.62
C GLY A 204 -5.02 -4.81 -19.52
N LEU A 205 -4.61 -4.83 -18.24
CA LEU A 205 -5.49 -5.07 -17.10
C LEU A 205 -6.39 -3.87 -16.83
N LEU A 206 -5.86 -2.64 -16.88
CA LEU A 206 -6.64 -1.41 -16.73
C LEU A 206 -7.72 -1.30 -17.84
N ALA A 207 -7.35 -1.61 -19.08
CA ALA A 207 -8.31 -1.60 -20.20
C ALA A 207 -9.45 -2.61 -19.98
N ARG A 208 -9.15 -3.81 -19.46
CA ARG A 208 -10.15 -4.82 -19.14
C ARG A 208 -11.06 -4.40 -17.97
N LEU A 209 -10.49 -3.81 -16.92
CA LEU A 209 -11.29 -3.28 -15.80
C LEU A 209 -12.22 -2.16 -16.29
N ARG A 210 -11.71 -1.21 -17.07
CA ARG A 210 -12.50 -0.10 -17.62
C ARG A 210 -13.59 -0.52 -18.59
N SER A 211 -13.45 -1.69 -19.24
CA SER A 211 -14.44 -2.26 -20.15
C SER A 211 -15.38 -3.27 -19.50
N ALA A 212 -15.18 -3.58 -18.20
CA ALA A 212 -16.09 -4.43 -17.46
C ALA A 212 -17.45 -3.73 -17.22
N ASP A 213 -18.46 -4.52 -16.92
CA ASP A 213 -19.76 -3.98 -16.48
C ASP A 213 -19.60 -3.19 -15.16
N ALA A 214 -20.59 -2.34 -14.86
CA ALA A 214 -20.58 -1.59 -13.61
C ALA A 214 -20.04 -2.42 -12.42
N PRO A 215 -19.26 -1.82 -11.48
CA PRO A 215 -19.15 -0.38 -11.18
C PRO A 215 -18.03 0.40 -11.93
N ALA A 216 -17.38 -0.22 -12.89
CA ALA A 216 -16.31 0.41 -13.66
C ALA A 216 -16.83 1.37 -14.76
N SER A 217 -15.99 2.31 -15.20
CA SER A 217 -16.27 3.18 -16.35
C SER A 217 -15.02 3.36 -17.22
N ALA A 218 -15.25 3.71 -18.51
CA ALA A 218 -14.16 3.89 -19.49
C ALA A 218 -13.16 4.99 -19.10
N ASP A 219 -13.64 6.04 -18.43
CA ASP A 219 -12.83 7.21 -18.05
C ASP A 219 -12.31 7.14 -16.60
N MET A 220 -12.47 5.99 -15.95
CA MET A 220 -12.06 5.80 -14.57
C MET A 220 -10.56 6.04 -14.38
N PRO A 221 -10.16 6.96 -13.47
CA PRO A 221 -8.75 7.25 -13.22
C PRO A 221 -8.04 6.08 -12.53
N ALA A 222 -6.72 6.01 -12.72
CA ALA A 222 -5.85 5.15 -11.95
C ALA A 222 -5.11 5.97 -10.89
N ILE A 223 -5.26 5.60 -9.62
CA ILE A 223 -4.50 6.14 -8.50
C ILE A 223 -3.31 5.20 -8.28
N VAL A 224 -2.11 5.71 -8.45
CA VAL A 224 -0.89 4.91 -8.43
C VAL A 224 -0.12 5.14 -7.15
N THR A 225 0.12 4.08 -6.40
CA THR A 225 0.86 4.07 -5.12
C THR A 225 1.95 3.00 -5.10
N GLY A 226 2.64 2.87 -3.98
CA GLY A 226 3.71 1.90 -3.78
C GLY A 226 5.10 2.39 -4.18
N GLY A 227 6.12 1.64 -3.75
CA GLY A 227 7.53 2.07 -3.86
C GLY A 227 8.05 2.24 -5.29
N LEU A 228 7.47 1.54 -6.26
CA LEU A 228 7.88 1.57 -7.67
C LEU A 228 6.96 2.44 -8.55
N ALA A 229 5.94 3.06 -7.97
CA ALA A 229 5.04 3.97 -8.68
C ALA A 229 5.76 5.01 -9.55
N PRO A 230 6.82 5.70 -9.08
CA PRO A 230 7.52 6.69 -9.90
C PRO A 230 8.19 6.14 -11.16
N LEU A 231 8.53 4.85 -11.18
CA LEU A 231 9.18 4.21 -12.34
C LEU A 231 8.21 3.98 -13.48
N PHE A 232 6.95 3.66 -13.17
CA PHE A 232 5.98 3.17 -14.15
C PHE A 232 4.88 4.18 -14.47
N ALA A 233 4.46 5.00 -13.50
CA ALA A 233 3.29 5.88 -13.65
C ALA A 233 3.33 6.77 -14.90
N ARG A 234 4.50 7.33 -15.23
CA ARG A 234 4.68 8.22 -16.40
C ARG A 234 4.55 7.52 -17.75
N HIS A 235 4.62 6.17 -17.76
CA HIS A 235 4.53 5.37 -18.98
C HIS A 235 3.15 4.74 -19.18
N LEU A 236 2.23 4.94 -18.22
CA LEU A 236 0.88 4.44 -18.31
C LEU A 236 -0.02 5.44 -19.05
N ALA A 237 -0.85 4.93 -19.93
CA ALA A 237 -1.81 5.75 -20.68
C ALA A 237 -3.05 6.12 -19.84
N GLY A 238 -3.63 7.28 -20.14
CA GLY A 238 -4.89 7.75 -19.57
C GLY A 238 -4.71 8.64 -18.32
N ALA A 239 -5.79 8.78 -17.55
CA ALA A 239 -5.79 9.58 -16.32
C ALA A 239 -5.08 8.80 -15.21
N VAL A 240 -3.84 9.19 -14.91
CA VAL A 240 -3.00 8.57 -13.89
C VAL A 240 -2.64 9.63 -12.84
N MET A 241 -2.94 9.33 -11.57
CA MET A 241 -2.59 10.18 -10.42
C MET A 241 -1.66 9.41 -9.49
N VAL A 242 -0.50 9.97 -9.17
CA VAL A 242 0.45 9.36 -8.22
C VAL A 242 0.17 9.88 -6.82
N ASP A 243 -0.13 8.96 -5.91
CA ASP A 243 -0.27 9.24 -4.48
C ASP A 243 0.53 8.21 -3.67
N GLN A 244 1.76 8.57 -3.34
CA GLN A 244 2.66 7.68 -2.59
C GLN A 244 2.26 7.51 -1.12
N ASP A 245 1.44 8.41 -0.59
CA ASP A 245 1.00 8.41 0.80
C ASP A 245 -0.41 7.82 0.95
N LEU A 246 -0.99 7.23 -0.10
CA LEU A 246 -2.38 6.75 -0.12
C LEU A 246 -2.68 5.82 1.06
N THR A 247 -1.83 4.81 1.30
CA THR A 247 -1.97 3.86 2.42
C THR A 247 -1.94 4.57 3.77
N VAL A 248 -1.00 5.51 3.94
CA VAL A 248 -0.88 6.30 5.17
C VAL A 248 -2.12 7.15 5.40
N LYS A 249 -2.60 7.82 4.36
CA LYS A 249 -3.83 8.63 4.41
C LYS A 249 -5.04 7.78 4.77
N GLY A 250 -5.15 6.59 4.21
CA GLY A 250 -6.20 5.63 4.56
C GLY A 250 -6.15 5.20 6.02
N LEU A 251 -4.95 4.89 6.54
CA LEU A 251 -4.75 4.57 7.96
C LEU A 251 -5.16 5.71 8.89
N LEU A 252 -4.76 6.94 8.58
CA LEU A 252 -5.13 8.12 9.36
C LEU A 252 -6.64 8.38 9.33
N ALA A 253 -7.29 8.19 8.19
CA ALA A 253 -8.74 8.33 8.04
C ALA A 253 -9.49 7.27 8.87
N ILE A 254 -9.04 6.01 8.86
CA ILE A 254 -9.61 4.95 9.71
C ILE A 254 -9.42 5.30 11.19
N PHE A 255 -8.24 5.80 11.58
CA PHE A 255 -8.00 6.19 12.96
C PHE A 255 -8.96 7.31 13.41
N ALA A 256 -9.07 8.40 12.64
CA ALA A 256 -9.94 9.53 12.95
C ALA A 256 -11.40 9.08 13.15
N ARG A 257 -11.94 8.28 12.23
CA ARG A 257 -13.29 7.73 12.31
C ARG A 257 -13.55 6.96 13.61
N ASN A 258 -12.61 6.13 14.03
CA ASN A 258 -12.76 5.29 15.23
C ASN A 258 -12.51 6.03 16.56
N THR A 259 -11.94 7.22 16.52
CA THR A 259 -11.76 8.08 17.69
C THR A 259 -12.94 9.03 17.88
N GLU A 260 -13.50 9.58 16.81
CA GLU A 260 -14.73 10.39 16.85
C GLU A 260 -15.91 9.59 17.42
N ALA A 261 -16.13 8.35 16.96
CA ALA A 261 -17.19 7.48 17.46
C ALA A 261 -17.11 7.22 18.97
N ARG A 262 -15.91 7.11 19.54
CA ARG A 262 -15.69 6.92 20.99
C ARG A 262 -15.97 8.18 21.83
N HIS A 263 -15.86 9.36 21.25
CA HIS A 263 -16.18 10.61 21.91
C HIS A 263 -17.68 10.86 21.99
N ASP A 264 -18.47 10.43 20.99
CA ASP A 264 -19.91 10.57 20.96
C ASP A 264 -20.60 9.61 21.96
N GLU A 265 -20.12 8.37 22.08
CA GLU A 265 -20.63 7.42 23.08
C GLU A 265 -20.32 7.80 24.53
N GLY A 266 -19.27 8.58 24.77
CA GLY A 266 -18.88 9.03 26.13
C GLY A 266 -19.62 10.27 26.62
N ASN A 267 -20.40 10.96 25.78
CA ASN A 267 -21.08 12.21 26.12
C ASN A 267 -22.58 12.04 26.42
N ASP A 268 -23.12 10.83 26.23
CA ASP A 268 -24.52 10.45 26.51
C ASP A 268 -24.71 9.71 27.86
N GLY A 269 -23.73 9.78 28.77
CA GLY A 269 -23.72 9.11 30.10
C GLY A 269 -23.98 10.06 31.26
#